data_5642342c2272e470bafb2c8bdcc9c1a6
#
_entry.id   5642342c2272e470bafb2c8bdcc9c1a6
#
_cell.length_a   1.000
_cell.length_b   1.000
_cell.length_c   1.000
_cell.angle_alpha   90.00
_cell.angle_beta   90.00
_cell.angle_gamma   90.00
#
_symmetry.space_group_name_H-M   'P 1'
#
loop_
_entity.id
_entity.type
_entity.pdbx_description
1 polymer ?
#
loop_
_entity_poly.entity_id
_entity_poly.type
_entity_poly.pdbx_seq_one_letter_code
_entity_poly.pdbx_strand_id
1 'polypeptide(L)'
;MFILNNSIVLSSKKEDVEKSGFEFQKLPYSYDFLEPVIDAETMKIHHTKHQKKYFDNMMEIIDSSKRYHKYSIVELMSDLDKIPSKDREKFKNNAGGYFNHAFFWNVMTTDKSPYIGPIRALIDKKFGSLDKFKLEFIKTGMDHFGSGWVWLCTEDGTDLKLSSMPNQNNPYIEGCGKPLIGC
;
A
#
# COMPACT_ATOMS: atom_id res chain seq x y z
N MET A 1 -5.61 -12.34 9.63
CA MET A 1 -4.36 -12.48 10.40
C MET A 1 -3.23 -12.03 9.49
N PHE A 2 -2.75 -10.80 9.69
CA PHE A 2 -1.67 -10.27 8.87
C PHE A 2 -0.35 -10.88 9.30
N ILE A 3 0.36 -11.54 8.40
CA ILE A 3 1.66 -12.14 8.68
C ILE A 3 2.71 -11.29 7.95
N LEU A 4 3.61 -10.72 8.73
CA LEU A 4 4.80 -10.02 8.25
C LEU A 4 5.70 -11.00 7.53
N ASN A 5 5.71 -10.96 6.21
CA ASN A 5 6.59 -11.79 5.42
C ASN A 5 8.01 -11.23 5.38
N ASN A 6 9.00 -12.10 5.40
CA ASN A 6 10.41 -11.76 5.53
C ASN A 6 10.94 -10.87 4.40
N SER A 7 11.75 -9.93 4.79
CA SER A 7 12.29 -8.72 4.20
C SER A 7 12.92 -8.81 2.79
N ILE A 8 13.27 -9.97 2.25
CA ILE A 8 13.95 -10.04 0.94
C ILE A 8 12.94 -10.20 -0.22
N VAL A 9 11.89 -10.97 -0.03
CA VAL A 9 10.85 -11.17 -1.05
C VAL A 9 9.92 -9.95 -1.16
N LEU A 10 9.67 -9.28 -0.05
CA LEU A 10 8.90 -8.03 -0.03
C LEU A 10 9.63 -6.86 -0.67
N SER A 11 10.96 -6.83 -0.62
CA SER A 11 11.76 -5.76 -1.23
C SER A 11 11.61 -5.77 -2.75
N SER A 12 11.77 -6.91 -3.41
CA SER A 12 11.65 -6.99 -4.88
C SER A 12 10.24 -6.72 -5.38
N LYS A 13 9.22 -7.32 -4.75
CA LYS A 13 7.81 -7.11 -5.15
C LYS A 13 7.28 -5.71 -4.86
N LYS A 14 7.78 -5.05 -3.78
CA LYS A 14 7.45 -3.64 -3.51
C LYS A 14 8.11 -2.70 -4.49
N GLU A 15 9.36 -2.97 -4.85
CA GLU A 15 10.08 -2.20 -5.86
C GLU A 15 9.40 -2.28 -7.23
N ASP A 16 8.72 -3.40 -7.54
CA ASP A 16 7.95 -3.55 -8.77
C ASP A 16 6.72 -2.62 -8.80
N VAL A 17 6.03 -2.42 -7.68
CA VAL A 17 4.93 -1.44 -7.60
C VAL A 17 5.43 -0.01 -7.69
N GLU A 18 6.58 0.27 -7.09
CA GLU A 18 7.18 1.61 -7.08
C GLU A 18 7.81 1.99 -8.42
N LYS A 19 8.36 1.01 -9.16
CA LYS A 19 9.07 1.20 -10.43
C LYS A 19 8.25 0.83 -11.66
N SER A 20 7.12 0.11 -11.50
CA SER A 20 6.31 -0.26 -12.65
C SER A 20 5.86 0.99 -13.39
N GLY A 21 6.06 0.99 -14.70
CA GLY A 21 5.36 1.89 -15.58
C GLY A 21 3.85 1.80 -15.30
N PHE A 22 3.05 2.62 -15.94
CA PHE A 22 1.61 2.64 -15.73
C PHE A 22 0.93 1.40 -16.33
N GLU A 23 1.19 0.23 -15.73
CA GLU A 23 0.55 -1.05 -16.11
C GLU A 23 -0.32 -1.57 -14.97
N PHE A 24 -1.48 -2.11 -15.34
CA PHE A 24 -2.35 -2.74 -14.35
C PHE A 24 -1.73 -4.05 -13.87
N GLN A 25 -1.35 -4.08 -12.59
CA GLN A 25 -0.65 -5.21 -12.02
C GLN A 25 -1.56 -6.42 -11.82
N LYS A 26 -1.04 -7.60 -12.15
CA LYS A 26 -1.66 -8.89 -11.83
C LYS A 26 -1.51 -9.19 -10.34
N LEU A 27 -2.44 -9.98 -9.80
CA LEU A 27 -2.24 -10.55 -8.46
C LEU A 27 -0.96 -11.41 -8.41
N PRO A 28 -0.20 -11.37 -7.30
CA PRO A 28 0.99 -12.19 -7.15
C PRO A 28 0.68 -13.68 -6.87
N TYR A 29 -0.59 -14.05 -6.76
CA TYR A 29 -1.11 -15.38 -6.47
C TYR A 29 -2.49 -15.59 -7.13
N SER A 30 -3.01 -16.81 -7.11
CA SER A 30 -4.37 -17.14 -7.59
C SER A 30 -5.44 -16.52 -6.70
N TYR A 31 -6.66 -16.34 -7.23
CA TYR A 31 -7.75 -15.71 -6.47
C TYR A 31 -8.16 -16.49 -5.22
N ASP A 32 -8.01 -17.81 -5.20
CA ASP A 32 -8.32 -18.72 -4.09
C ASP A 32 -7.19 -18.86 -3.06
N PHE A 33 -6.05 -18.22 -3.28
CA PHE A 33 -4.86 -18.36 -2.42
C PHE A 33 -5.11 -18.00 -0.95
N LEU A 34 -6.02 -17.06 -0.68
CA LEU A 34 -6.31 -16.58 0.67
C LEU A 34 -7.48 -17.31 1.36
N GLU A 35 -8.06 -18.31 0.69
CA GLU A 35 -9.11 -19.13 1.32
C GLU A 35 -8.59 -19.93 2.54
N PRO A 36 -9.43 -20.19 3.54
CA PRO A 36 -10.85 -19.79 3.65
C PRO A 36 -11.07 -18.40 4.26
N VAL A 37 -10.05 -17.58 4.41
CA VAL A 37 -10.14 -16.26 5.09
C VAL A 37 -10.79 -15.21 4.18
N ILE A 38 -10.39 -15.19 2.91
CA ILE A 38 -10.99 -14.34 1.87
C ILE A 38 -11.28 -15.25 0.68
N ASP A 39 -12.54 -15.32 0.26
CA ASP A 39 -12.96 -16.16 -0.84
C ASP A 39 -12.51 -15.65 -2.22
N ALA A 40 -12.42 -16.56 -3.18
CA ALA A 40 -11.92 -16.28 -4.53
C ALA A 40 -12.78 -15.24 -5.28
N GLU A 41 -14.11 -15.23 -5.07
CA GLU A 41 -15.00 -14.28 -5.73
C GLU A 41 -14.76 -12.86 -5.20
N THR A 42 -14.66 -12.69 -3.89
CA THR A 42 -14.29 -11.42 -3.25
C THR A 42 -12.96 -10.91 -3.79
N MET A 43 -11.92 -11.75 -3.85
CA MET A 43 -10.62 -11.37 -4.39
C MET A 43 -10.70 -10.96 -5.85
N LYS A 44 -11.44 -11.70 -6.67
CA LYS A 44 -11.63 -11.39 -8.09
C LYS A 44 -12.34 -10.06 -8.30
N ILE A 45 -13.43 -9.81 -7.59
CA ILE A 45 -14.19 -8.55 -7.70
C ILE A 45 -13.33 -7.38 -7.21
N HIS A 46 -12.67 -7.54 -6.09
CA HIS A 46 -11.83 -6.50 -5.50
C HIS A 46 -10.65 -6.11 -6.42
N HIS A 47 -10.01 -7.07 -7.06
CA HIS A 47 -8.94 -6.82 -8.02
C HIS A 47 -9.47 -6.28 -9.35
N THR A 48 -10.37 -7.03 -10.04
CA THR A 48 -10.75 -6.76 -11.44
C THR A 48 -11.78 -5.64 -11.60
N LYS A 49 -12.50 -5.26 -10.54
CA LYS A 49 -13.48 -4.17 -10.57
C LYS A 49 -13.02 -2.99 -9.72
N HIS A 50 -12.79 -3.20 -8.44
CA HIS A 50 -12.52 -2.10 -7.52
C HIS A 50 -11.15 -1.46 -7.78
N GLN A 51 -10.07 -2.22 -7.75
CA GLN A 51 -8.73 -1.70 -8.05
C GLN A 51 -8.60 -1.25 -9.51
N LYS A 52 -9.18 -2.02 -10.44
CA LYS A 52 -9.16 -1.67 -11.87
C LYS A 52 -9.77 -0.30 -12.14
N LYS A 53 -10.86 0.05 -11.47
CA LYS A 53 -11.48 1.37 -11.59
C LYS A 53 -10.55 2.50 -11.15
N TYR A 54 -9.82 2.32 -10.06
CA TYR A 54 -8.82 3.30 -9.64
C TYR A 54 -7.73 3.46 -10.70
N PHE A 55 -7.24 2.36 -11.24
CA PHE A 55 -6.24 2.38 -12.31
C PHE A 55 -6.73 3.12 -13.54
N ASP A 56 -7.92 2.79 -14.05
CA ASP A 56 -8.47 3.41 -15.25
C ASP A 56 -8.66 4.92 -15.08
N ASN A 57 -9.22 5.35 -13.96
CA ASN A 57 -9.41 6.77 -13.66
C ASN A 57 -8.08 7.53 -13.50
N MET A 58 -7.05 6.88 -12.96
CA MET A 58 -5.69 7.43 -12.89
C MET A 58 -5.12 7.59 -14.31
N MET A 59 -5.26 6.57 -15.15
CA MET A 59 -4.74 6.58 -16.52
C MET A 59 -5.38 7.65 -17.38
N GLU A 60 -6.65 7.99 -17.20
CA GLU A 60 -7.28 9.14 -17.88
C GLU A 60 -6.47 10.44 -17.70
N ILE A 61 -5.88 10.63 -16.51
CA ILE A 61 -5.06 11.82 -16.22
C ILE A 61 -3.65 11.64 -16.80
N ILE A 62 -3.05 10.46 -16.61
CA ILE A 62 -1.69 10.17 -17.12
C ILE A 62 -1.64 10.32 -18.64
N ASP A 63 -2.60 9.74 -19.36
CA ASP A 63 -2.66 9.75 -20.82
C ASP A 63 -3.02 11.11 -21.41
N SER A 64 -3.57 12.03 -20.58
CA SER A 64 -3.85 13.39 -21.00
C SER A 64 -2.59 14.19 -21.41
N SER A 65 -1.40 13.74 -20.97
CA SER A 65 -0.14 14.38 -21.33
C SER A 65 1.06 13.45 -21.24
N LYS A 66 1.82 13.34 -22.35
CA LYS A 66 3.08 12.57 -22.40
C LYS A 66 4.11 12.93 -21.33
N ARG A 67 4.02 14.13 -20.74
CA ARG A 67 4.94 14.59 -19.69
C ARG A 67 4.90 13.73 -18.43
N TYR A 68 3.78 13.04 -18.16
CA TYR A 68 3.64 12.21 -16.95
C TYR A 68 4.35 10.87 -17.09
N HIS A 69 4.50 10.33 -18.30
CA HIS A 69 5.15 9.04 -18.55
C HIS A 69 6.64 8.97 -18.21
N LYS A 70 7.28 10.11 -17.91
CA LYS A 70 8.67 10.15 -17.41
C LYS A 70 8.81 9.96 -15.90
N TYR A 71 7.68 9.94 -15.17
CA TYR A 71 7.64 9.77 -13.73
C TYR A 71 7.07 8.40 -13.36
N SER A 72 7.47 7.88 -12.23
CA SER A 72 6.78 6.77 -11.56
C SER A 72 5.52 7.28 -10.86
N ILE A 73 4.61 6.35 -10.53
CA ILE A 73 3.40 6.68 -9.73
C ILE A 73 3.80 7.25 -8.36
N VAL A 74 4.88 6.74 -7.75
CA VAL A 74 5.37 7.21 -6.45
C VAL A 74 5.85 8.65 -6.54
N GLU A 75 6.62 9.01 -7.57
CA GLU A 75 7.08 10.39 -7.78
C GLU A 75 5.93 11.37 -7.98
N LEU A 76 4.86 10.95 -8.69
CA LEU A 76 3.67 11.79 -8.88
C LEU A 76 2.83 11.90 -7.62
N MET A 77 2.73 10.84 -6.80
CA MET A 77 2.04 10.89 -5.52
C MET A 77 2.78 11.71 -4.48
N SER A 78 4.12 11.64 -4.47
CA SER A 78 4.95 12.39 -3.53
C SER A 78 5.06 13.88 -3.87
N ASP A 79 4.72 14.28 -5.10
CA ASP A 79 4.75 15.66 -5.54
C ASP A 79 3.52 15.96 -6.43
N LEU A 80 2.41 16.17 -5.77
CA LEU A 80 1.12 16.44 -6.43
C LEU A 80 1.10 17.78 -7.19
N ASP A 81 2.09 18.66 -7.01
CA ASP A 81 2.20 19.90 -7.78
C ASP A 81 2.55 19.64 -9.25
N LYS A 82 3.09 18.47 -9.56
CA LYS A 82 3.26 18.02 -10.96
C LYS A 82 1.93 17.84 -11.71
N ILE A 83 0.83 17.62 -10.98
CA ILE A 83 -0.52 17.46 -11.50
C ILE A 83 -1.25 18.81 -11.47
N PRO A 84 -1.93 19.23 -12.54
CA PRO A 84 -2.71 20.46 -12.55
C PRO A 84 -3.72 20.49 -11.39
N SER A 85 -3.91 21.66 -10.80
CA SER A 85 -4.80 21.82 -9.63
C SER A 85 -6.20 21.25 -9.82
N LYS A 86 -6.76 21.39 -11.03
CA LYS A 86 -8.09 20.88 -11.38
C LYS A 86 -8.20 19.35 -11.37
N ASP A 87 -7.08 18.63 -11.59
CA ASP A 87 -7.02 17.17 -11.69
C ASP A 87 -6.39 16.52 -10.43
N ARG A 88 -5.77 17.36 -9.57
CA ARG A 88 -4.95 16.90 -8.44
C ARG A 88 -5.71 16.01 -7.46
N GLU A 89 -6.90 16.39 -7.06
CA GLU A 89 -7.71 15.59 -6.12
C GLU A 89 -8.17 14.27 -6.76
N LYS A 90 -8.60 14.32 -8.03
CA LYS A 90 -8.95 13.11 -8.79
C LYS A 90 -7.74 12.18 -8.92
N PHE A 91 -6.56 12.73 -9.24
CA PHE A 91 -5.33 11.94 -9.35
C PHE A 91 -4.95 11.33 -7.99
N LYS A 92 -4.87 12.13 -6.93
CA LYS A 92 -4.55 11.69 -5.57
C LYS A 92 -5.40 10.50 -5.14
N ASN A 93 -6.71 10.60 -5.28
CA ASN A 93 -7.63 9.54 -4.88
C ASN A 93 -7.47 8.26 -5.73
N ASN A 94 -7.27 8.38 -7.03
CA ASN A 94 -7.21 7.22 -7.91
C ASN A 94 -5.80 6.60 -7.95
N ALA A 95 -4.74 7.39 -7.98
CA ALA A 95 -3.36 6.88 -7.88
C ALA A 95 -3.11 6.24 -6.51
N GLY A 96 -3.57 6.90 -5.43
CA GLY A 96 -3.53 6.32 -4.09
C GLY A 96 -4.31 5.02 -4.00
N GLY A 97 -5.54 4.99 -4.51
CA GLY A 97 -6.37 3.78 -4.52
C GLY A 97 -5.72 2.62 -5.27
N TYR A 98 -5.20 2.87 -6.47
CA TYR A 98 -4.48 1.85 -7.23
C TYR A 98 -3.25 1.34 -6.47
N PHE A 99 -2.39 2.24 -5.99
CA PHE A 99 -1.18 1.90 -5.25
C PHE A 99 -1.48 1.12 -3.97
N ASN A 100 -2.43 1.60 -3.16
CA ASN A 100 -2.78 0.99 -1.88
C ASN A 100 -3.23 -0.47 -2.06
N HIS A 101 -4.07 -0.74 -3.07
CA HIS A 101 -4.52 -2.09 -3.37
C HIS A 101 -3.39 -2.98 -3.92
N ALA A 102 -2.56 -2.46 -4.84
CA ALA A 102 -1.39 -3.20 -5.32
C ALA A 102 -0.43 -3.55 -4.19
N PHE A 103 -0.21 -2.62 -3.26
CA PHE A 103 0.58 -2.85 -2.06
C PHE A 103 -0.06 -3.90 -1.14
N PHE A 104 -1.37 -3.80 -0.91
CA PHE A 104 -2.15 -4.71 -0.07
C PHE A 104 -2.06 -6.16 -0.54
N TRP A 105 -2.18 -6.41 -1.85
CA TRP A 105 -2.01 -7.75 -2.40
C TRP A 105 -0.64 -8.35 -2.07
N ASN A 106 0.40 -7.55 -2.07
CA ASN A 106 1.76 -8.02 -1.81
C ASN A 106 2.07 -8.26 -0.32
N VAL A 107 1.29 -7.69 0.60
CA VAL A 107 1.51 -7.92 2.04
C VAL A 107 0.61 -9.00 2.63
N MET A 108 -0.41 -9.45 1.90
CA MET A 108 -1.24 -10.58 2.32
C MET A 108 -0.60 -11.92 1.96
N THR A 109 -0.64 -12.86 2.89
CA THR A 109 -0.14 -14.22 2.69
C THR A 109 -0.80 -15.19 3.65
N THR A 110 -0.84 -16.48 3.28
CA THR A 110 -1.20 -17.59 4.17
C THR A 110 0.01 -18.17 4.88
N ASP A 111 1.23 -17.81 4.46
CA ASP A 111 2.46 -18.32 5.04
C ASP A 111 2.67 -17.78 6.45
N LYS A 112 2.97 -18.69 7.37
CA LYS A 112 3.38 -18.34 8.74
C LYS A 112 4.89 -18.11 8.77
N SER A 113 5.33 -17.00 8.20
CA SER A 113 6.75 -16.65 8.24
C SER A 113 7.19 -16.33 9.67
N PRO A 114 8.40 -16.75 10.06
CA PRO A 114 8.91 -16.44 11.40
C PRO A 114 9.14 -14.92 11.52
N TYR A 115 8.84 -14.39 12.70
CA TYR A 115 9.11 -13.00 13.07
C TYR A 115 10.61 -12.84 13.38
N ILE A 116 11.40 -12.54 12.35
CA ILE A 116 12.88 -12.43 12.41
C ILE A 116 13.36 -11.26 11.53
N GLY A 117 14.66 -11.00 11.58
CA GLY A 117 15.31 -9.99 10.73
C GLY A 117 15.23 -8.57 11.29
N PRO A 118 15.73 -7.57 10.52
CA PRO A 118 15.84 -6.17 10.99
C PRO A 118 14.51 -5.57 11.45
N ILE A 119 13.40 -5.91 10.78
CA ILE A 119 12.08 -5.38 11.14
C ILE A 119 11.65 -5.80 12.55
N ARG A 120 12.06 -6.99 13.00
CA ARG A 120 11.81 -7.43 14.38
C ARG A 120 12.41 -6.46 15.38
N ALA A 121 13.71 -6.14 15.23
CA ALA A 121 14.40 -5.23 16.15
C ALA A 121 13.74 -3.85 16.21
N LEU A 122 13.28 -3.33 15.06
CA LEU A 122 12.57 -2.05 14.99
C LEU A 122 11.21 -2.11 15.68
N ILE A 123 10.43 -3.17 15.47
CA ILE A 123 9.12 -3.36 16.11
C ILE A 123 9.31 -3.55 17.63
N ASP A 124 10.23 -4.40 18.05
CA ASP A 124 10.51 -4.62 19.47
C ASP A 124 11.00 -3.32 20.15
N LYS A 125 11.83 -2.54 19.49
CA LYS A 125 12.29 -1.22 19.96
C LYS A 125 11.15 -0.23 20.10
N LYS A 126 10.27 -0.14 19.08
CA LYS A 126 9.21 0.88 19.01
C LYS A 126 8.00 0.53 19.85
N PHE A 127 7.55 -0.72 19.78
CA PHE A 127 6.28 -1.18 20.36
C PHE A 127 6.47 -2.15 21.55
N GLY A 128 7.70 -2.62 21.78
CA GLY A 128 8.05 -3.56 22.85
C GLY A 128 7.85 -5.03 22.49
N SER A 129 6.94 -5.38 21.58
CA SER A 129 6.76 -6.73 21.06
C SER A 129 5.86 -6.72 19.81
N LEU A 130 5.88 -7.85 19.06
CA LEU A 130 4.97 -8.05 17.93
C LEU A 130 3.49 -7.99 18.34
N ASP A 131 3.13 -8.56 19.49
CA ASP A 131 1.74 -8.58 19.94
C ASP A 131 1.26 -7.18 20.33
N LYS A 132 2.09 -6.39 20.99
CA LYS A 132 1.79 -4.98 21.27
C LYS A 132 1.65 -4.19 19.98
N PHE A 133 2.53 -4.39 19.00
CA PHE A 133 2.41 -3.77 17.69
C PHE A 133 1.08 -4.12 17.03
N LYS A 134 0.68 -5.40 17.01
CA LYS A 134 -0.62 -5.81 16.44
C LYS A 134 -1.80 -5.13 17.11
N LEU A 135 -1.79 -5.06 18.44
CA LEU A 135 -2.84 -4.39 19.20
C LEU A 135 -2.91 -2.89 18.85
N GLU A 136 -1.77 -2.22 18.78
CA GLU A 136 -1.71 -0.80 18.42
C GLU A 136 -2.13 -0.55 16.96
N PHE A 137 -1.74 -1.44 16.04
CA PHE A 137 -2.16 -1.39 14.64
C PHE A 137 -3.69 -1.52 14.51
N ILE A 138 -4.29 -2.50 15.17
CA ILE A 138 -5.74 -2.70 15.20
C ILE A 138 -6.43 -1.49 15.82
N LYS A 139 -5.94 -1.02 16.99
CA LYS A 139 -6.48 0.15 17.67
C LYS A 139 -6.46 1.39 16.76
N THR A 140 -5.33 1.64 16.07
CA THR A 140 -5.20 2.76 15.13
C THR A 140 -6.24 2.71 14.01
N GLY A 141 -6.57 1.50 13.53
CA GLY A 141 -7.63 1.31 12.53
C GLY A 141 -9.04 1.51 13.10
N MET A 142 -9.29 0.98 14.29
CA MET A 142 -10.61 1.11 14.95
C MET A 142 -10.94 2.54 15.35
N ASP A 143 -9.92 3.32 15.73
CA ASP A 143 -10.07 4.73 16.11
C ASP A 143 -10.22 5.66 14.88
N HIS A 144 -9.96 5.15 13.67
CA HIS A 144 -10.07 5.97 12.46
C HIS A 144 -11.54 6.21 12.10
N PHE A 145 -11.90 7.48 11.97
CA PHE A 145 -13.26 7.85 11.57
C PHE A 145 -13.41 7.86 10.04
N GLY A 146 -14.33 7.07 9.52
CA GLY A 146 -14.62 6.97 8.09
C GLY A 146 -13.77 5.91 7.38
N SER A 147 -13.70 5.99 6.05
CA SER A 147 -12.87 5.10 5.25
C SER A 147 -11.41 5.54 5.27
N GLY A 148 -10.50 4.59 5.30
CA GLY A 148 -9.08 4.89 5.33
C GLY A 148 -8.20 3.66 5.35
N TRP A 149 -6.92 3.89 5.56
CA TRP A 149 -5.88 2.89 5.65
C TRP A 149 -5.04 3.10 6.90
N VAL A 150 -4.57 2.02 7.49
CA VAL A 150 -3.53 2.05 8.54
C VAL A 150 -2.20 1.69 7.91
N TRP A 151 -1.18 2.50 8.21
CA TRP A 151 0.15 2.35 7.65
C TRP A 151 1.21 2.25 8.74
N LEU A 152 2.08 1.24 8.62
CA LEU A 152 3.39 1.24 9.22
C LEU A 152 4.39 1.70 8.17
N CYS A 153 5.12 2.76 8.44
CA CYS A 153 6.11 3.31 7.51
C CYS A 153 7.43 3.68 8.21
N THR A 154 8.44 3.97 7.42
CA THR A 154 9.75 4.44 7.88
C THR A 154 10.29 5.49 6.92
N GLU A 155 10.99 6.49 7.42
CA GLU A 155 11.65 7.50 6.59
C GLU A 155 13.03 7.02 6.13
N ASP A 156 13.81 6.48 7.07
CA ASP A 156 15.22 6.16 6.87
C ASP A 156 15.60 4.69 7.13
N GLY A 157 14.62 3.85 7.49
CA GLY A 157 14.84 2.45 7.84
C GLY A 157 15.27 2.22 9.28
N THR A 158 15.36 3.26 10.12
CA THR A 158 15.84 3.16 11.52
C THR A 158 14.76 3.41 12.56
N ASP A 159 13.67 4.08 12.20
CA ASP A 159 12.51 4.30 13.05
C ASP A 159 11.21 3.94 12.32
N LEU A 160 10.18 3.61 13.08
CA LEU A 160 8.86 3.23 12.60
C LEU A 160 7.82 4.27 12.97
N LYS A 161 6.92 4.58 12.04
CA LYS A 161 5.74 5.39 12.26
C LYS A 161 4.49 4.57 11.97
N LEU A 162 3.52 4.60 12.88
CA LEU A 162 2.21 4.00 12.72
C LEU A 162 1.17 5.11 12.68
N SER A 163 0.35 5.14 11.64
CA SER A 163 -0.72 6.13 11.49
C SER A 163 -1.86 5.62 10.63
N SER A 164 -3.05 6.16 10.83
CA SER A 164 -4.17 6.01 9.89
C SER A 164 -4.27 7.24 8.99
N MET A 165 -4.68 7.02 7.75
CA MET A 165 -4.82 8.06 6.73
C MET A 165 -6.19 7.94 6.05
N PRO A 166 -6.91 9.06 5.80
CA PRO A 166 -8.26 9.02 5.28
C PRO A 166 -8.30 8.62 3.80
N ASN A 167 -9.40 8.00 3.40
CA ASN A 167 -9.70 7.62 2.03
C ASN A 167 -8.56 6.79 1.40
N GLN A 168 -7.97 7.29 0.30
CA GLN A 168 -6.88 6.62 -0.41
C GLN A 168 -5.51 7.28 -0.17
N ASN A 169 -5.39 8.11 0.87
CA ASN A 169 -4.10 8.69 1.24
C ASN A 169 -3.16 7.59 1.74
N ASN A 170 -1.87 7.79 1.48
CA ASN A 170 -0.82 6.84 1.83
C ASN A 170 0.47 7.58 2.22
N PRO A 171 1.50 6.88 2.73
CA PRO A 171 2.73 7.51 3.19
C PRO A 171 3.44 8.39 2.16
N TYR A 172 3.37 8.08 0.86
CA TYR A 172 3.97 8.90 -0.18
C TYR A 172 3.21 10.22 -0.40
N ILE A 173 1.88 10.18 -0.37
CA ILE A 173 1.03 11.38 -0.49
C ILE A 173 1.20 12.29 0.73
N GLU A 174 1.32 11.70 1.92
CA GLU A 174 1.41 12.44 3.19
C GLU A 174 2.85 12.76 3.62
N GLY A 175 3.86 12.36 2.85
CA GLY A 175 5.26 12.59 3.19
C GLY A 175 5.74 11.84 4.45
N CYS A 176 5.14 10.69 4.75
CA CYS A 176 5.46 9.90 5.94
C CYS A 176 6.55 8.83 5.71
N GLY A 177 7.23 8.88 4.57
CA GLY A 177 8.27 7.94 4.22
C GLY A 177 7.79 6.70 3.46
N LYS A 178 8.56 5.62 3.52
CA LYS A 178 8.31 4.38 2.77
C LYS A 178 7.34 3.46 3.52
N PRO A 179 6.24 2.98 2.90
CA PRO A 179 5.33 2.03 3.51
C PRO A 179 5.98 0.66 3.70
N LEU A 180 5.75 0.06 4.85
CA LEU A 180 6.18 -1.31 5.21
C LEU A 180 5.00 -2.26 5.30
N ILE A 181 3.88 -1.80 5.87
CA ILE A 181 2.62 -2.53 5.99
C ILE A 181 1.49 -1.52 5.76
N GLY A 182 0.43 -1.96 5.07
CA GLY A 182 -0.79 -1.17 4.88
C GLY A 182 -2.03 -2.06 4.82
N CYS A 183 -3.11 -1.63 5.45
CA CYS A 183 -4.39 -2.32 5.47
C CYS A 183 -5.55 -1.32 5.57
#